data_d97e8670dc4903fe833e667635437180
#
_entry.id   d97e8670dc4903fe833e667635437180
#
_cell.length_a   1.000
_cell.length_b   1.000
_cell.length_c   1.000
_cell.angle_alpha   90.00
_cell.angle_beta   90.00
_cell.angle_gamma   90.00
#
_symmetry.space_group_name_H-M   'P 1'
#
loop_
_entity.id
_entity.type
_entity.pdbx_description
1 polymer ?
#
loop_
_entity_poly.entity_id
_entity_poly.type
_entity_poly.pdbx_seq_one_letter_code
_entity_poly.pdbx_strand_id
1 'polypeptide(L)'
;MKKLLISLLLACLLLISACADAGGTADETAITTAAQETAEQTAGETTAAMEIFRDSDLEGFALRIGDTKQYDIYLYTLRAEENGEVINDAIYCANRLVEETLNIKIEPKLYDDPGPLERMVLSGDDECDIVTCQDLALGNMALKGYFYDISEFPNNDFSAPWWPESAVKAYRINNRMVVFSNYMSYFGVSRIRAWFINKQLCADFGMEVPYQKIYDGVWTLDALGEMMSAAYSDVNGNGVTDAGDKVSYVNLPQYLSFINPTLGLYTFTPDANGALEYTPDVGKTQKAVEKLYSMLYDSPAVFSTADENPIEIFKNGDSLFIYDSLNLAAGHFRDSEVEYGILCPPKLDETQPDYVAVYTDYMHAVPLTAPETDKISLCIEAMTVAGYTEVYPAFVEISLKNKYSYDEDSAKVIDLLRSKMFLDVAYTFGAKMSTSVRTLLDIKDPNTNVSSYYEKHSSADIALMEKLNSFGG
;
A
#
# COMPACT_ATOMS: atom_id res chain seq x y z
N MET A 1 -1.76 -33.82 -17.43
CA MET A 1 -1.70 -32.60 -16.63
C MET A 1 -0.86 -31.49 -17.27
N LYS A 2 0.43 -31.62 -17.61
CA LYS A 2 1.21 -30.56 -18.29
C LYS A 2 0.55 -29.90 -19.52
N LYS A 3 -0.17 -30.68 -20.34
CA LYS A 3 -0.88 -30.13 -21.52
C LYS A 3 -2.16 -29.37 -21.16
N LEU A 4 -2.77 -29.61 -20.00
CA LEU A 4 -3.95 -28.90 -19.51
C LEU A 4 -3.57 -27.56 -18.90
N LEU A 5 -2.49 -27.50 -18.09
CA LEU A 5 -1.97 -26.26 -17.52
C LEU A 5 -1.56 -25.23 -18.60
N ILE A 6 -0.81 -25.71 -19.62
CA ILE A 6 -0.44 -24.85 -20.77
C ILE A 6 -1.68 -24.42 -21.55
N SER A 7 -2.72 -25.27 -21.62
CA SER A 7 -3.97 -24.95 -22.30
C SER A 7 -4.85 -23.94 -21.53
N LEU A 8 -4.84 -23.96 -20.19
CA LEU A 8 -5.56 -22.99 -19.36
C LEU A 8 -4.90 -21.62 -19.41
N LEU A 9 -3.58 -21.57 -19.25
CA LEU A 9 -2.77 -20.33 -19.40
C LEU A 9 -2.91 -19.74 -20.80
N LEU A 10 -2.92 -20.57 -21.86
CA LEU A 10 -3.18 -20.09 -23.23
C LEU A 10 -4.63 -19.60 -23.43
N ALA A 11 -5.60 -20.16 -22.70
CA ALA A 11 -6.98 -19.72 -22.77
C ALA A 11 -7.20 -18.36 -22.09
N CYS A 12 -6.54 -18.11 -20.96
CA CYS A 12 -6.52 -16.80 -20.32
C CYS A 12 -5.87 -15.73 -21.22
N LEU A 13 -4.79 -16.07 -21.94
CA LEU A 13 -4.12 -15.18 -22.90
C LEU A 13 -4.93 -14.90 -24.17
N LEU A 14 -5.71 -15.86 -24.66
CA LEU A 14 -6.51 -15.69 -25.89
C LEU A 14 -7.74 -14.78 -25.69
N LEU A 15 -8.23 -14.61 -24.46
CA LEU A 15 -9.36 -13.74 -24.15
C LEU A 15 -8.96 -12.26 -24.12
N ILE A 16 -7.70 -11.93 -23.79
CA ILE A 16 -7.16 -10.56 -23.87
C ILE A 16 -7.10 -10.09 -25.34
N SER A 17 -6.96 -11.02 -26.30
CA SER A 17 -6.88 -10.72 -27.73
C SER A 17 -8.24 -10.46 -28.39
N ALA A 18 -9.36 -10.80 -27.78
CA ALA A 18 -10.69 -10.73 -28.43
C ALA A 18 -11.36 -9.33 -28.34
N CYS A 19 -10.85 -8.40 -27.55
CA CYS A 19 -11.38 -7.02 -27.43
C CYS A 19 -10.70 -5.99 -28.37
N ALA A 20 -9.77 -6.42 -29.22
CA ALA A 20 -9.00 -5.52 -30.11
C ALA A 20 -9.58 -5.47 -31.54
N ASP A 21 -10.89 -5.31 -31.71
CA ASP A 21 -11.46 -5.06 -33.03
C ASP A 21 -12.43 -3.88 -32.97
N ALA A 22 -11.98 -2.73 -33.36
CA ALA A 22 -12.54 -1.64 -34.14
C ALA A 22 -11.89 -0.27 -33.82
N GLY A 23 -10.87 0.12 -34.57
CA GLY A 23 -10.61 1.55 -34.80
C GLY A 23 -9.57 2.25 -33.93
N GLY A 24 -8.65 1.52 -33.30
CA GLY A 24 -7.56 2.11 -32.50
C GLY A 24 -6.50 2.81 -33.33
N THR A 25 -5.92 3.88 -32.79
CA THR A 25 -4.77 4.61 -33.35
C THR A 25 -3.49 3.77 -33.23
N ALA A 26 -2.41 4.13 -33.96
CA ALA A 26 -1.14 3.38 -33.90
C ALA A 26 -0.54 3.28 -32.52
N ASP A 27 -0.81 4.24 -31.61
CA ASP A 27 -0.37 4.23 -30.22
C ASP A 27 -1.13 3.19 -29.37
N GLU A 28 -2.45 3.04 -29.54
CA GLU A 28 -3.24 2.03 -28.83
C GLU A 28 -2.82 0.61 -29.22
N THR A 29 -2.46 0.40 -30.50
CA THR A 29 -1.97 -0.92 -30.97
C THR A 29 -0.60 -1.26 -30.38
N ALA A 30 0.29 -0.28 -30.22
CA ALA A 30 1.61 -0.48 -29.60
C ALA A 30 1.49 -0.79 -28.10
N ILE A 31 0.62 -0.10 -27.38
CA ILE A 31 0.34 -0.33 -25.95
C ILE A 31 -0.25 -1.75 -25.75
N THR A 32 -1.20 -2.14 -26.61
CA THR A 32 -1.82 -3.48 -26.53
C THR A 32 -0.80 -4.59 -26.80
N THR A 33 0.11 -4.39 -27.76
CA THR A 33 1.16 -5.37 -28.09
C THR A 33 2.17 -5.49 -26.94
N ALA A 34 2.63 -4.37 -26.37
CA ALA A 34 3.55 -4.37 -25.25
C ALA A 34 2.93 -5.01 -23.99
N ALA A 35 1.65 -4.75 -23.72
CA ALA A 35 0.94 -5.39 -22.63
C ALA A 35 0.79 -6.91 -22.83
N GLN A 36 0.58 -7.35 -24.06
CA GLN A 36 0.46 -8.76 -24.40
C GLN A 36 1.81 -9.48 -24.31
N GLU A 37 2.91 -8.88 -24.79
CA GLU A 37 4.27 -9.44 -24.61
C GLU A 37 4.66 -9.53 -23.12
N THR A 38 4.32 -8.53 -22.33
CA THR A 38 4.55 -8.54 -20.87
C THR A 38 3.75 -9.66 -20.21
N ALA A 39 2.49 -9.86 -20.58
CA ALA A 39 1.64 -10.91 -20.03
C ALA A 39 2.16 -12.32 -20.39
N GLU A 40 2.63 -12.55 -21.62
CA GLU A 40 3.21 -13.82 -22.04
C GLU A 40 4.54 -14.12 -21.31
N GLN A 41 5.41 -13.13 -21.11
CA GLN A 41 6.63 -13.27 -20.35
C GLN A 41 6.34 -13.59 -18.88
N THR A 42 5.40 -12.85 -18.26
CA THR A 42 4.95 -13.06 -16.89
C THR A 42 4.44 -14.48 -16.67
N ALA A 43 3.57 -14.98 -17.55
CA ALA A 43 3.04 -16.35 -17.46
C ALA A 43 4.15 -17.42 -17.54
N GLY A 44 5.19 -17.19 -18.33
CA GLY A 44 6.37 -18.07 -18.39
C GLY A 44 7.17 -18.08 -17.09
N GLU A 45 7.38 -16.94 -16.50
CA GLU A 45 8.10 -16.78 -15.23
C GLU A 45 7.32 -17.39 -14.07
N THR A 46 6.00 -17.21 -14.04
CA THR A 46 5.11 -17.79 -13.02
C THR A 46 5.15 -19.31 -13.07
N THR A 47 5.05 -19.91 -14.26
CA THR A 47 5.12 -21.37 -14.42
C THR A 47 6.44 -21.90 -13.90
N ALA A 48 7.56 -21.22 -14.15
CA ALA A 48 8.88 -21.59 -13.64
C ALA A 48 8.97 -21.46 -12.12
N ALA A 49 8.44 -20.38 -11.54
CA ALA A 49 8.43 -20.17 -10.10
C ALA A 49 7.54 -21.20 -9.37
N MET A 50 6.41 -21.58 -9.94
CA MET A 50 5.50 -22.59 -9.36
C MET A 50 6.03 -24.03 -9.47
N GLU A 51 7.08 -24.30 -10.27
CA GLU A 51 7.72 -25.63 -10.36
C GLU A 51 8.31 -26.12 -9.01
N ILE A 52 8.57 -25.21 -8.05
CA ILE A 52 9.03 -25.61 -6.70
C ILE A 52 7.95 -26.45 -5.95
N PHE A 53 6.69 -26.32 -6.33
CA PHE A 53 5.56 -27.03 -5.72
C PHE A 53 5.09 -28.25 -6.50
N ARG A 54 5.75 -28.62 -7.62
CA ARG A 54 5.29 -29.65 -8.57
C ARG A 54 5.04 -31.05 -7.98
N ASP A 55 5.76 -31.36 -6.90
CA ASP A 55 5.65 -32.67 -6.21
C ASP A 55 4.74 -32.60 -4.97
N SER A 56 4.07 -31.44 -4.75
CA SER A 56 3.16 -31.22 -3.64
C SER A 56 1.72 -31.62 -4.06
N ASP A 57 1.06 -32.41 -3.22
CA ASP A 57 -0.35 -32.79 -3.36
C ASP A 57 -0.98 -32.75 -1.97
N LEU A 58 -1.89 -31.82 -1.74
CA LEU A 58 -2.59 -31.67 -0.48
C LEU A 58 -3.95 -32.39 -0.44
N GLU A 59 -4.17 -33.35 -1.39
CA GLU A 59 -5.27 -34.32 -1.38
C GLU A 59 -6.67 -33.66 -1.28
N GLY A 60 -6.87 -32.53 -1.93
CA GLY A 60 -8.15 -31.79 -1.90
C GLY A 60 -8.36 -30.97 -0.63
N PHE A 61 -7.30 -30.58 0.05
CA PHE A 61 -7.38 -29.71 1.24
C PHE A 61 -8.19 -28.44 0.93
N ALA A 62 -9.15 -28.12 1.81
CA ALA A 62 -9.93 -26.89 1.72
C ALA A 62 -9.24 -25.79 2.54
N LEU A 63 -8.60 -24.86 1.85
CA LEU A 63 -8.00 -23.68 2.48
C LEU A 63 -9.07 -22.63 2.74
N ARG A 64 -9.44 -22.42 4.00
CA ARG A 64 -10.48 -21.47 4.43
C ARG A 64 -9.86 -20.13 4.76
N ILE A 65 -10.16 -19.11 3.93
CA ILE A 65 -9.64 -17.74 4.14
C ILE A 65 -10.75 -16.84 4.67
N GLY A 66 -10.63 -16.43 5.93
CA GLY A 66 -11.51 -15.47 6.59
C GLY A 66 -11.16 -14.05 6.19
N ASP A 67 -12.10 -13.33 5.58
CA ASP A 67 -11.89 -11.97 5.09
C ASP A 67 -13.15 -11.10 5.31
N THR A 68 -13.05 -9.79 5.09
CA THR A 68 -14.15 -8.87 5.27
C THR A 68 -14.68 -8.32 3.95
N LYS A 69 -16.01 -8.16 3.88
CA LYS A 69 -16.69 -7.52 2.75
C LYS A 69 -16.56 -5.99 2.80
N GLN A 70 -16.16 -5.44 3.94
CA GLN A 70 -16.06 -3.99 4.11
C GLN A 70 -15.14 -3.39 3.03
N TYR A 71 -15.65 -2.45 2.25
CA TYR A 71 -14.94 -1.83 1.13
C TYR A 71 -14.47 -2.78 0.02
N ASP A 72 -15.09 -3.96 -0.10
CA ASP A 72 -14.74 -5.00 -1.07
C ASP A 72 -13.25 -5.41 -1.03
N ILE A 73 -12.63 -5.34 0.16
CA ILE A 73 -11.18 -5.52 0.31
C ILE A 73 -10.75 -6.95 -0.02
N TYR A 74 -11.59 -7.95 0.27
CA TYR A 74 -11.31 -9.35 -0.11
C TYR A 74 -10.99 -9.51 -1.60
N LEU A 75 -11.46 -8.58 -2.44
CA LEU A 75 -11.20 -8.61 -3.89
C LEU A 75 -9.74 -8.31 -4.26
N TYR A 76 -8.90 -7.88 -3.32
CA TYR A 76 -7.46 -7.75 -3.56
C TYR A 76 -6.69 -9.08 -3.47
N THR A 77 -7.34 -10.13 -2.97
CA THR A 77 -6.75 -11.45 -2.77
C THR A 77 -7.45 -12.55 -3.58
N LEU A 78 -8.78 -12.47 -3.71
CA LEU A 78 -9.61 -13.54 -4.27
C LEU A 78 -10.54 -13.01 -5.37
N ARG A 79 -10.68 -13.80 -6.45
CA ARG A 79 -11.67 -13.59 -7.51
C ARG A 79 -12.39 -14.89 -7.85
N ALA A 80 -13.70 -14.80 -8.08
CA ALA A 80 -14.52 -15.97 -8.38
C ALA A 80 -14.52 -16.29 -9.88
N GLU A 81 -14.38 -15.28 -10.75
CA GLU A 81 -14.48 -15.41 -12.21
C GLU A 81 -13.66 -14.34 -12.93
N GLU A 82 -13.32 -14.62 -14.18
CA GLU A 82 -12.75 -13.63 -15.10
C GLU A 82 -13.86 -12.67 -15.60
N ASN A 83 -13.48 -11.40 -15.81
CA ASN A 83 -14.42 -10.38 -16.28
C ASN A 83 -13.82 -9.44 -17.36
N GLY A 84 -12.61 -9.72 -17.83
CA GLY A 84 -11.88 -8.92 -18.81
C GLY A 84 -11.09 -7.74 -18.23
N GLU A 85 -11.13 -7.54 -16.91
CA GLU A 85 -10.28 -6.55 -16.23
C GLU A 85 -8.94 -7.17 -15.84
N VAL A 86 -7.84 -6.54 -16.26
CA VAL A 86 -6.47 -7.06 -16.15
C VAL A 86 -6.14 -7.58 -14.74
N ILE A 87 -6.43 -6.79 -13.71
CA ILE A 87 -6.10 -7.16 -12.33
C ILE A 87 -7.03 -8.27 -11.82
N ASN A 88 -8.32 -8.18 -12.15
CA ASN A 88 -9.28 -9.21 -11.78
C ASN A 88 -8.87 -10.58 -12.32
N ASP A 89 -8.56 -10.61 -13.61
CA ASP A 89 -8.25 -11.87 -14.30
C ASP A 89 -6.90 -12.43 -13.83
N ALA A 90 -5.90 -11.57 -13.55
CA ALA A 90 -4.64 -11.98 -12.96
C ALA A 90 -4.83 -12.63 -11.57
N ILE A 91 -5.68 -12.08 -10.70
CA ILE A 91 -5.99 -12.69 -9.39
C ILE A 91 -6.72 -14.01 -9.57
N TYR A 92 -7.70 -14.07 -10.45
CA TYR A 92 -8.42 -15.31 -10.75
C TYR A 92 -7.47 -16.40 -11.24
N CYS A 93 -6.62 -16.09 -12.22
CA CYS A 93 -5.63 -17.03 -12.75
C CYS A 93 -4.63 -17.49 -11.67
N ALA A 94 -4.12 -16.59 -10.85
CA ALA A 94 -3.23 -16.90 -9.73
C ALA A 94 -3.91 -17.87 -8.73
N ASN A 95 -5.17 -17.60 -8.34
CA ASN A 95 -5.91 -18.48 -7.44
C ASN A 95 -6.12 -19.88 -8.05
N ARG A 96 -6.50 -19.96 -9.34
CA ARG A 96 -6.68 -21.25 -10.04
C ARG A 96 -5.36 -22.03 -10.15
N LEU A 97 -4.27 -21.35 -10.46
CA LEU A 97 -2.95 -21.97 -10.57
C LEU A 97 -2.51 -22.61 -9.25
N VAL A 98 -2.74 -21.95 -8.12
CA VAL A 98 -2.44 -22.49 -6.79
C VAL A 98 -3.33 -23.71 -6.49
N GLU A 99 -4.65 -23.63 -6.76
CA GLU A 99 -5.57 -24.76 -6.54
C GLU A 99 -5.17 -25.99 -7.35
N GLU A 100 -4.79 -25.81 -8.61
CA GLU A 100 -4.38 -26.91 -9.48
C GLU A 100 -3.00 -27.47 -9.10
N THR A 101 -2.05 -26.60 -8.74
CA THR A 101 -0.68 -27.01 -8.40
C THR A 101 -0.63 -27.82 -7.11
N LEU A 102 -1.35 -27.40 -6.08
CA LEU A 102 -1.35 -28.04 -4.77
C LEU A 102 -2.48 -29.05 -4.57
N ASN A 103 -3.38 -29.22 -5.55
CA ASN A 103 -4.61 -29.99 -5.40
C ASN A 103 -5.39 -29.59 -4.14
N ILE A 104 -5.77 -28.30 -4.08
CA ILE A 104 -6.54 -27.70 -2.99
C ILE A 104 -7.80 -27.03 -3.53
N LYS A 105 -8.64 -26.57 -2.61
CA LYS A 105 -9.73 -25.65 -2.89
C LYS A 105 -9.66 -24.45 -1.98
N ILE A 106 -9.64 -23.25 -2.55
CA ILE A 106 -9.68 -22.00 -1.79
C ILE A 106 -11.14 -21.66 -1.47
N GLU A 107 -11.47 -21.58 -0.18
CA GLU A 107 -12.82 -21.30 0.31
C GLU A 107 -12.85 -19.96 1.07
N PRO A 108 -13.41 -18.89 0.48
CA PRO A 108 -13.58 -17.62 1.20
C PRO A 108 -14.65 -17.77 2.29
N LYS A 109 -14.33 -17.27 3.49
CA LYS A 109 -15.25 -17.07 4.61
C LYS A 109 -15.42 -15.57 4.82
N LEU A 110 -16.46 -14.99 4.23
CA LEU A 110 -16.62 -13.53 4.18
C LEU A 110 -17.49 -13.02 5.34
N TYR A 111 -16.93 -12.13 6.13
CA TYR A 111 -17.59 -11.41 7.23
C TYR A 111 -17.95 -10.00 6.79
N ASP A 112 -19.03 -9.43 7.31
CA ASP A 112 -19.51 -8.10 6.88
C ASP A 112 -18.53 -6.98 7.25
N ASP A 113 -17.86 -7.10 8.42
CA ASP A 113 -16.86 -6.18 8.93
C ASP A 113 -15.85 -6.92 9.83
N PRO A 114 -14.78 -6.26 10.33
CA PRO A 114 -13.81 -6.89 11.22
C PRO A 114 -14.37 -7.42 12.55
N GLY A 115 -15.48 -6.90 13.04
CA GLY A 115 -16.02 -7.29 14.34
C GLY A 115 -16.48 -8.75 14.43
N PRO A 116 -17.29 -9.27 13.47
CA PRO A 116 -17.61 -10.70 13.41
C PRO A 116 -16.37 -11.59 13.26
N LEU A 117 -15.41 -11.19 12.42
CA LEU A 117 -14.15 -11.91 12.24
C LEU A 117 -13.35 -11.98 13.57
N GLU A 118 -13.23 -10.85 14.28
CA GLU A 118 -12.60 -10.82 15.59
C GLU A 118 -13.31 -11.74 16.59
N ARG A 119 -14.65 -11.75 16.63
CA ARG A 119 -15.41 -12.63 17.52
C ARG A 119 -15.16 -14.10 17.23
N MET A 120 -15.09 -14.50 15.95
CA MET A 120 -14.76 -15.86 15.56
C MET A 120 -13.37 -16.25 16.07
N VAL A 121 -12.36 -15.41 15.86
CA VAL A 121 -10.99 -15.64 16.37
C VAL A 121 -10.99 -15.74 17.91
N LEU A 122 -11.69 -14.83 18.60
CA LEU A 122 -11.72 -14.78 20.08
C LEU A 122 -12.49 -15.95 20.69
N SER A 123 -13.49 -16.51 20.01
CA SER A 123 -14.25 -17.69 20.50
C SER A 123 -13.44 -18.97 20.40
N GLY A 124 -12.36 -18.98 19.62
CA GLY A 124 -11.56 -20.17 19.35
C GLY A 124 -12.25 -21.13 18.38
N ASP A 125 -13.13 -20.62 17.53
CA ASP A 125 -13.80 -21.42 16.51
C ASP A 125 -12.82 -21.77 15.37
N ASP A 126 -12.83 -23.02 14.93
CA ASP A 126 -12.05 -23.51 13.78
C ASP A 126 -12.84 -23.31 12.47
N GLU A 127 -13.03 -22.05 12.07
CA GLU A 127 -13.73 -21.73 10.82
C GLU A 127 -12.77 -21.27 9.71
N CYS A 128 -11.57 -20.80 10.06
CA CYS A 128 -10.61 -20.25 9.11
C CYS A 128 -9.20 -20.78 9.36
N ASP A 129 -8.46 -21.02 8.28
CA ASP A 129 -7.05 -21.40 8.29
C ASP A 129 -6.14 -20.16 8.21
N ILE A 130 -6.56 -19.16 7.45
CA ILE A 130 -5.94 -17.84 7.37
C ILE A 130 -7.03 -16.80 7.63
N VAL A 131 -6.72 -15.78 8.39
CA VAL A 131 -7.55 -14.58 8.52
C VAL A 131 -6.85 -13.40 7.88
N THR A 132 -7.63 -12.60 7.16
CA THR A 132 -7.16 -11.41 6.46
C THR A 132 -7.99 -10.21 6.91
N CYS A 133 -7.35 -9.12 7.30
CA CYS A 133 -8.05 -7.93 7.76
C CYS A 133 -7.16 -6.68 7.67
N GLN A 134 -7.81 -5.52 7.79
CA GLN A 134 -7.09 -4.26 7.92
C GLN A 134 -6.10 -4.28 9.08
N ASP A 135 -4.97 -3.64 8.88
CA ASP A 135 -3.83 -3.56 9.78
C ASP A 135 -4.23 -3.27 11.24
N LEU A 136 -5.03 -2.25 11.48
CA LEU A 136 -5.50 -1.89 12.83
C LEU A 136 -6.31 -2.98 13.53
N ALA A 137 -7.21 -3.63 12.80
CA ALA A 137 -8.08 -4.66 13.39
C ALA A 137 -7.27 -5.92 13.68
N LEU A 138 -6.46 -6.36 12.73
CA LEU A 138 -5.64 -7.56 12.89
C LEU A 138 -4.51 -7.35 13.91
N GLY A 139 -3.88 -6.17 13.93
CA GLY A 139 -2.89 -5.79 14.94
C GLY A 139 -3.45 -5.86 16.36
N ASN A 140 -4.69 -5.41 16.58
CA ASN A 140 -5.36 -5.56 17.89
C ASN A 140 -5.63 -7.01 18.27
N MET A 141 -5.98 -7.87 17.32
CA MET A 141 -6.15 -9.31 17.58
C MET A 141 -4.81 -9.97 17.88
N ALA A 142 -3.75 -9.63 17.16
CA ALA A 142 -2.40 -10.12 17.39
C ALA A 142 -1.88 -9.80 18.78
N LEU A 143 -2.15 -8.57 19.27
CA LEU A 143 -1.80 -8.16 20.64
C LEU A 143 -2.50 -8.98 21.74
N LYS A 144 -3.52 -9.77 21.41
CA LYS A 144 -4.22 -10.66 22.34
C LYS A 144 -3.68 -12.10 22.30
N GLY A 145 -2.74 -12.42 21.40
CA GLY A 145 -2.05 -13.71 21.35
C GLY A 145 -2.88 -14.85 20.72
N TYR A 146 -3.67 -14.57 19.70
CA TYR A 146 -4.53 -15.59 19.06
C TYR A 146 -3.96 -16.20 17.78
N PHE A 147 -2.72 -15.85 17.40
CA PHE A 147 -2.12 -16.26 16.13
C PHE A 147 -0.83 -17.04 16.33
N TYR A 148 -0.54 -17.95 15.40
CA TYR A 148 0.74 -18.63 15.30
C TYR A 148 1.85 -17.65 14.97
N ASP A 149 3.05 -17.95 15.45
CA ASP A 149 4.29 -17.38 14.96
C ASP A 149 4.68 -18.09 13.64
N ILE A 150 4.47 -17.44 12.52
CA ILE A 150 4.77 -18.04 11.21
C ILE A 150 6.27 -18.02 10.87
N SER A 151 7.12 -17.34 11.65
CA SER A 151 8.58 -17.36 11.42
C SER A 151 9.19 -18.75 11.50
N GLU A 152 8.48 -19.69 12.13
CA GLU A 152 8.86 -21.09 12.31
C GLU A 152 8.17 -22.03 11.29
N PHE A 153 7.35 -21.50 10.38
CA PHE A 153 6.64 -22.32 9.40
C PHE A 153 7.61 -22.92 8.37
N PRO A 154 7.53 -24.23 8.10
CA PRO A 154 8.61 -24.94 7.40
C PRO A 154 8.71 -24.62 5.89
N ASN A 155 7.64 -24.12 5.29
CA ASN A 155 7.58 -23.92 3.83
C ASN A 155 7.69 -22.46 3.39
N ASN A 156 7.91 -21.51 4.30
CA ASN A 156 7.97 -20.09 3.99
C ASN A 156 9.43 -19.60 3.91
N ASP A 157 9.83 -19.13 2.74
CA ASP A 157 11.16 -18.50 2.54
C ASP A 157 11.04 -16.98 2.58
N PHE A 158 11.11 -16.41 3.79
CA PHE A 158 11.02 -14.96 4.01
C PHE A 158 12.18 -14.16 3.41
N SER A 159 13.19 -14.80 2.85
CA SER A 159 14.29 -14.15 2.12
C SER A 159 14.06 -14.07 0.62
N ALA A 160 13.07 -14.78 0.12
CA ALA A 160 12.73 -14.83 -1.30
C ALA A 160 12.12 -13.50 -1.80
N PRO A 161 12.25 -13.18 -3.09
CA PRO A 161 11.80 -11.90 -3.65
C PRO A 161 10.29 -11.70 -3.61
N TRP A 162 9.52 -12.77 -3.47
CA TRP A 162 8.07 -12.70 -3.32
C TRP A 162 7.58 -12.36 -1.90
N TRP A 163 8.49 -12.22 -0.94
CA TRP A 163 8.21 -11.63 0.37
C TRP A 163 8.71 -10.20 0.40
N PRO A 164 7.83 -9.16 0.51
CA PRO A 164 8.28 -7.77 0.56
C PRO A 164 9.20 -7.53 1.76
N GLU A 165 10.45 -7.15 1.51
CA GLU A 165 11.46 -6.94 2.56
C GLU A 165 10.98 -5.96 3.64
N SER A 166 10.25 -4.90 3.23
CA SER A 166 9.68 -3.91 4.14
C SER A 166 8.64 -4.52 5.10
N ALA A 167 7.79 -5.44 4.61
CA ALA A 167 6.80 -6.12 5.44
C ALA A 167 7.46 -7.13 6.39
N VAL A 168 8.40 -7.93 5.86
CA VAL A 168 9.16 -8.88 6.71
C VAL A 168 9.91 -8.14 7.81
N LYS A 169 10.58 -7.02 7.51
CA LYS A 169 11.28 -6.22 8.52
C LYS A 169 10.33 -5.60 9.55
N ALA A 170 9.17 -5.12 9.12
CA ALA A 170 8.21 -4.48 10.01
C ALA A 170 7.53 -5.47 10.95
N TYR A 171 7.15 -6.63 10.45
CA TYR A 171 6.35 -7.59 11.22
C TYR A 171 7.17 -8.67 11.93
N ARG A 172 8.44 -8.81 11.61
CA ARG A 172 9.37 -9.68 12.36
C ARG A 172 9.92 -8.94 13.57
N ILE A 173 9.15 -8.92 14.66
CA ILE A 173 9.50 -8.26 15.90
C ILE A 173 10.16 -9.30 16.85
N ASN A 174 11.35 -9.01 17.33
CA ASN A 174 12.11 -9.90 18.21
C ASN A 174 12.22 -11.34 17.64
N ASN A 175 12.49 -11.44 16.33
CA ASN A 175 12.56 -12.67 15.53
C ASN A 175 11.24 -13.47 15.42
N ARG A 176 10.10 -12.91 15.77
CA ARG A 176 8.79 -13.54 15.65
C ARG A 176 7.87 -12.78 14.70
N MET A 177 7.01 -13.49 13.99
CA MET A 177 6.09 -12.92 13.03
C MET A 177 4.70 -13.53 13.21
N VAL A 178 3.84 -12.88 14.00
CA VAL A 178 2.46 -13.33 14.29
C VAL A 178 1.42 -12.76 13.34
N VAL A 179 1.79 -11.75 12.58
CA VAL A 179 1.04 -11.21 11.44
C VAL A 179 2.01 -11.03 10.28
N PHE A 180 1.51 -11.08 9.07
CA PHE A 180 2.34 -10.91 7.88
C PHE A 180 1.58 -10.19 6.77
N SER A 181 2.33 -9.64 5.86
CA SER A 181 1.85 -9.13 4.58
C SER A 181 2.78 -9.60 3.48
N ASN A 182 2.20 -10.01 2.38
CA ASN A 182 2.94 -10.52 1.25
C ASN A 182 2.12 -10.35 -0.04
N TYR A 183 2.61 -10.88 -1.15
CA TYR A 183 1.94 -10.75 -2.44
C TYR A 183 0.72 -11.68 -2.65
N MET A 184 0.24 -12.40 -1.64
CA MET A 184 -1.11 -12.99 -1.67
C MET A 184 -2.18 -11.95 -1.96
N SER A 185 -1.89 -10.68 -1.59
CA SER A 185 -2.74 -9.52 -1.86
C SER A 185 -1.90 -8.39 -2.47
N TYR A 186 -2.38 -7.75 -3.53
CA TYR A 186 -1.72 -6.55 -4.05
C TYR A 186 -2.10 -5.27 -3.31
N PHE A 187 -2.89 -5.38 -2.24
CA PHE A 187 -3.38 -4.22 -1.48
C PHE A 187 -2.24 -3.30 -1.03
N GLY A 188 -1.19 -3.85 -0.39
CA GLY A 188 -0.08 -3.06 0.11
C GLY A 188 0.57 -2.20 -0.99
N VAL A 189 0.85 -2.77 -2.15
CA VAL A 189 1.42 -2.04 -3.29
C VAL A 189 0.46 -0.95 -3.80
N SER A 190 -0.84 -1.25 -3.84
CA SER A 190 -1.85 -0.28 -4.26
C SER A 190 -1.98 0.91 -3.29
N ARG A 191 -1.57 0.72 -2.04
CA ARG A 191 -1.67 1.71 -0.96
C ARG A 191 -0.38 2.46 -0.67
N ILE A 192 0.65 2.31 -1.49
CA ILE A 192 1.84 3.17 -1.43
C ILE A 192 1.41 4.62 -1.60
N ARG A 193 1.77 5.46 -0.63
CA ARG A 193 1.43 6.89 -0.64
C ARG A 193 2.33 7.65 -1.60
N ALA A 194 1.70 8.49 -2.42
CA ALA A 194 2.34 9.33 -3.42
C ALA A 194 1.68 10.71 -3.46
N TRP A 195 2.39 11.68 -3.99
CA TRP A 195 1.82 12.95 -4.43
C TRP A 195 1.48 12.84 -5.91
N PHE A 196 0.34 13.37 -6.29
CA PHE A 196 -0.04 13.55 -7.69
C PHE A 196 -0.02 15.05 -7.98
N ILE A 197 0.52 15.43 -9.12
CA ILE A 197 0.57 16.82 -9.58
C ILE A 197 -0.23 16.99 -10.86
N ASN A 198 -1.10 17.97 -10.91
CA ASN A 198 -1.81 18.36 -12.12
C ASN A 198 -0.84 19.09 -13.06
N LYS A 199 -0.51 18.48 -14.20
CA LYS A 199 0.48 19.00 -15.16
C LYS A 199 0.01 20.27 -15.84
N GLN A 200 -1.26 20.36 -16.19
CA GLN A 200 -1.81 21.54 -16.82
C GLN A 200 -1.76 22.73 -15.86
N LEU A 201 -2.23 22.54 -14.63
CA LEU A 201 -2.21 23.61 -13.63
C LEU A 201 -0.78 24.01 -13.25
N CYS A 202 0.16 23.05 -13.21
CA CYS A 202 1.59 23.32 -13.03
C CYS A 202 2.13 24.26 -14.13
N ALA A 203 1.80 23.97 -15.39
CA ALA A 203 2.19 24.82 -16.52
C ALA A 203 1.51 26.19 -16.51
N ASP A 204 0.23 26.27 -16.14
CA ASP A 204 -0.53 27.53 -16.04
C ASP A 204 0.09 28.49 -15.01
N PHE A 205 0.66 27.96 -13.93
CA PHE A 205 1.44 28.74 -12.96
C PHE A 205 2.91 28.92 -13.33
N GLY A 206 3.33 28.52 -14.55
CA GLY A 206 4.70 28.68 -15.05
C GLY A 206 5.74 27.82 -14.33
N MET A 207 5.31 26.69 -13.78
CA MET A 207 6.18 25.74 -13.07
C MET A 207 6.46 24.50 -13.93
N GLU A 208 7.55 23.81 -13.61
CA GLU A 208 7.87 22.49 -14.16
C GLU A 208 7.57 21.40 -13.12
N VAL A 209 7.16 20.22 -13.59
CA VAL A 209 6.99 19.04 -12.74
C VAL A 209 8.36 18.68 -12.12
N PRO A 210 8.48 18.49 -10.79
CA PRO A 210 9.77 18.46 -10.10
C PRO A 210 10.52 17.12 -10.19
N TYR A 211 10.42 16.39 -11.31
CA TYR A 211 11.08 15.08 -11.47
C TYR A 211 12.59 15.16 -11.29
N GLN A 212 13.23 16.20 -11.87
CA GLN A 212 14.67 16.34 -11.72
C GLN A 212 15.09 16.56 -10.26
N LYS A 213 14.30 17.31 -9.48
CA LYS A 213 14.57 17.47 -8.02
C LYS A 213 14.47 16.13 -7.27
N ILE A 214 13.57 15.23 -7.72
CA ILE A 214 13.45 13.88 -7.15
C ILE A 214 14.71 13.06 -7.46
N TYR A 215 15.16 13.05 -8.71
CA TYR A 215 16.34 12.28 -9.13
C TYR A 215 17.63 12.78 -8.49
N ASP A 216 17.75 14.09 -8.31
CA ASP A 216 18.89 14.72 -7.64
C ASP A 216 18.84 14.57 -6.11
N GLY A 217 17.76 14.01 -5.56
CA GLY A 217 17.59 13.81 -4.12
C GLY A 217 17.36 15.12 -3.31
N VAL A 218 16.93 16.19 -3.99
CA VAL A 218 16.66 17.52 -3.37
C VAL A 218 15.16 17.86 -3.33
N TRP A 219 14.30 16.90 -3.59
CA TRP A 219 12.86 17.06 -3.40
C TRP A 219 12.52 16.98 -1.92
N THR A 220 12.31 18.13 -1.29
CA THR A 220 12.13 18.32 0.15
C THR A 220 10.81 19.04 0.46
N LEU A 221 10.43 19.12 1.74
CA LEU A 221 9.29 19.95 2.18
C LEU A 221 9.45 21.42 1.77
N ASP A 222 10.67 21.95 1.77
CA ASP A 222 10.89 23.32 1.32
C ASP A 222 10.59 23.47 -0.17
N ALA A 223 11.05 22.53 -1.01
CA ALA A 223 10.77 22.55 -2.44
C ALA A 223 9.27 22.35 -2.75
N LEU A 224 8.57 21.50 -2.01
CA LEU A 224 7.11 21.36 -2.10
C LEU A 224 6.41 22.67 -1.68
N GLY A 225 6.81 23.27 -0.55
CA GLY A 225 6.24 24.49 -0.03
C GLY A 225 6.42 25.70 -0.96
N GLU A 226 7.57 25.81 -1.64
CA GLU A 226 7.82 26.81 -2.69
C GLU A 226 6.80 26.67 -3.83
N MET A 227 6.58 25.45 -4.34
CA MET A 227 5.60 25.21 -5.39
C MET A 227 4.18 25.48 -4.91
N MET A 228 3.84 25.04 -3.70
CA MET A 228 2.50 25.27 -3.13
C MET A 228 2.21 26.76 -2.97
N SER A 229 3.17 27.56 -2.47
CA SER A 229 2.98 29.00 -2.26
C SER A 229 2.81 29.80 -3.57
N ALA A 230 3.31 29.28 -4.68
CA ALA A 230 3.20 29.90 -6.00
C ALA A 230 1.90 29.60 -6.75
N ALA A 231 1.12 28.60 -6.27
CA ALA A 231 -0.05 28.09 -7.00
C ALA A 231 -1.36 28.47 -6.30
N TYR A 232 -1.78 29.71 -6.48
CA TYR A 232 -3.07 30.19 -5.98
C TYR A 232 -3.70 31.23 -6.90
N SER A 233 -5.00 31.11 -7.11
CA SER A 233 -5.80 32.13 -7.77
C SER A 233 -7.22 32.16 -7.18
N ASP A 234 -7.59 33.31 -6.63
CA ASP A 234 -8.97 33.61 -6.22
C ASP A 234 -9.81 33.85 -7.50
N VAL A 235 -10.44 32.79 -8.00
CA VAL A 235 -11.17 32.79 -9.27
C VAL A 235 -12.54 33.47 -9.13
N ASN A 236 -13.19 33.28 -8.00
CA ASN A 236 -14.51 33.84 -7.74
C ASN A 236 -14.47 35.25 -7.15
N GLY A 237 -13.29 35.77 -6.75
CA GLY A 237 -13.06 37.14 -6.29
C GLY A 237 -13.67 37.44 -4.93
N ASN A 238 -13.93 36.41 -4.11
CA ASN A 238 -14.57 36.58 -2.81
C ASN A 238 -13.59 36.84 -1.66
N GLY A 239 -12.27 36.70 -1.89
CA GLY A 239 -11.18 36.90 -0.93
C GLY A 239 -11.06 35.82 0.14
N VAL A 240 -11.70 34.66 -0.07
CA VAL A 240 -11.65 33.49 0.83
C VAL A 240 -11.24 32.28 0.01
N THR A 241 -10.25 31.52 0.48
CA THR A 241 -9.85 30.27 -0.20
C THR A 241 -10.91 29.19 -0.01
N ASP A 242 -11.52 28.79 -1.10
CA ASP A 242 -12.59 27.78 -1.13
C ASP A 242 -12.52 26.87 -2.38
N ALA A 243 -13.49 25.96 -2.52
CA ALA A 243 -13.56 25.01 -3.64
C ALA A 243 -13.82 25.68 -5.03
N GLY A 244 -14.10 26.98 -5.06
CA GLY A 244 -14.26 27.75 -6.31
C GLY A 244 -12.97 28.34 -6.86
N ASP A 245 -11.84 28.15 -6.17
CA ASP A 245 -10.54 28.72 -6.49
C ASP A 245 -9.59 27.68 -7.12
N LYS A 246 -8.50 28.17 -7.69
CA LYS A 246 -7.34 27.34 -8.01
C LYS A 246 -6.43 27.34 -6.80
N VAL A 247 -6.29 26.16 -6.15
CA VAL A 247 -5.50 25.99 -4.93
C VAL A 247 -4.31 25.09 -5.16
N SER A 248 -3.30 25.24 -4.32
CA SER A 248 -2.13 24.36 -4.40
C SER A 248 -2.43 22.95 -3.87
N TYR A 249 -3.22 22.86 -2.81
CA TYR A 249 -3.52 21.59 -2.15
C TYR A 249 -4.80 21.68 -1.33
N VAL A 250 -5.58 20.61 -1.35
CA VAL A 250 -6.72 20.44 -0.45
C VAL A 250 -6.28 19.58 0.73
N ASN A 251 -6.12 20.21 1.89
CA ASN A 251 -5.61 19.56 3.09
C ASN A 251 -6.71 18.80 3.82
N LEU A 252 -6.57 17.49 3.88
CA LEU A 252 -7.32 16.61 4.77
C LEU A 252 -6.43 16.23 5.96
N PRO A 253 -6.68 16.76 7.17
CA PRO A 253 -5.78 16.55 8.31
C PRO A 253 -5.46 15.09 8.62
N GLN A 254 -6.40 14.17 8.39
CA GLN A 254 -6.20 12.74 8.64
C GLN A 254 -5.04 12.12 7.82
N TYR A 255 -4.67 12.70 6.68
CA TYR A 255 -3.55 12.22 5.87
C TYR A 255 -2.18 12.56 6.45
N LEU A 256 -2.11 13.50 7.39
CA LEU A 256 -0.86 13.85 8.09
C LEU A 256 -0.27 12.67 8.87
N SER A 257 -1.10 11.71 9.29
CA SER A 257 -0.62 10.48 9.93
C SER A 257 0.31 9.64 9.04
N PHE A 258 0.15 9.72 7.72
CA PHE A 258 1.00 9.00 6.76
C PHE A 258 2.26 9.78 6.37
N ILE A 259 2.35 11.06 6.72
CA ILE A 259 3.50 11.91 6.38
C ILE A 259 4.65 11.70 7.37
N ASN A 260 4.38 11.36 8.64
CA ASN A 260 5.42 11.19 9.65
C ASN A 260 6.60 10.32 9.19
N PRO A 261 6.37 9.05 8.77
CA PRO A 261 7.49 8.20 8.37
C PRO A 261 8.20 8.71 7.11
N THR A 262 7.49 9.40 6.19
CA THR A 262 8.13 9.94 4.98
C THR A 262 9.16 11.02 5.30
N LEU A 263 9.00 11.71 6.43
CA LEU A 263 9.93 12.68 6.97
C LEU A 263 11.00 12.04 7.88
N GLY A 264 11.04 10.71 7.96
CA GLY A 264 11.94 9.96 8.83
C GLY A 264 11.65 10.16 10.32
N LEU A 265 10.39 10.39 10.68
CA LEU A 265 9.91 10.47 12.05
C LEU A 265 9.36 9.10 12.46
N TYR A 266 10.12 8.35 13.22
CA TYR A 266 9.76 7.01 13.69
C TYR A 266 9.53 6.99 15.18
N THR A 267 8.53 6.23 15.65
CA THR A 267 8.32 6.00 17.10
C THR A 267 9.20 4.87 17.58
N PHE A 268 9.25 3.80 16.78
CA PHE A 268 10.00 2.61 17.08
C PHE A 268 11.02 2.36 15.98
N THR A 269 12.21 1.94 16.40
CA THR A 269 13.23 1.39 15.49
C THR A 269 13.70 0.05 16.03
N PRO A 270 13.95 -0.96 15.18
CA PRO A 270 14.49 -2.23 15.65
C PRO A 270 15.96 -2.08 16.07
N ASP A 271 16.34 -2.76 17.15
CA ASP A 271 17.75 -2.98 17.52
C ASP A 271 18.41 -4.04 16.61
N ALA A 272 19.67 -4.37 16.88
CA ALA A 272 20.41 -5.37 16.11
C ALA A 272 19.83 -6.80 16.20
N ASN A 273 18.97 -7.08 17.17
CA ASN A 273 18.31 -8.38 17.36
C ASN A 273 16.86 -8.37 16.86
N GLY A 274 16.36 -7.23 16.36
CA GLY A 274 14.99 -7.06 15.90
C GLY A 274 13.98 -6.72 16.99
N ALA A 275 14.44 -6.45 18.24
CA ALA A 275 13.59 -5.91 19.26
C ALA A 275 13.38 -4.40 19.05
N LEU A 276 12.15 -3.94 19.26
CA LEU A 276 11.80 -2.53 19.07
C LEU A 276 12.34 -1.68 20.22
N GLU A 277 12.89 -0.52 19.89
CA GLU A 277 13.28 0.54 20.80
C GLU A 277 12.41 1.78 20.59
N TYR A 278 12.11 2.51 21.67
CA TYR A 278 11.38 3.77 21.59
C TYR A 278 12.36 4.91 21.28
N THR A 279 12.30 5.44 20.05
CA THR A 279 13.31 6.33 19.51
C THR A 279 12.76 7.60 18.85
N PRO A 280 11.81 8.35 19.44
CA PRO A 280 11.29 9.56 18.82
C PRO A 280 12.36 10.67 18.79
N ASP A 281 12.49 11.33 17.65
CA ASP A 281 13.38 12.47 17.48
C ASP A 281 12.62 13.79 17.69
N VAL A 282 12.73 14.36 18.90
CA VAL A 282 12.06 15.59 19.29
C VAL A 282 12.48 16.77 18.41
N GLY A 283 13.77 16.90 18.11
CA GLY A 283 14.28 18.03 17.32
C GLY A 283 13.82 17.98 15.88
N LYS A 284 13.85 16.80 15.29
CA LYS A 284 13.38 16.56 13.93
C LYS A 284 11.86 16.75 13.82
N THR A 285 11.11 16.30 14.82
CA THR A 285 9.66 16.50 14.89
C THR A 285 9.32 17.98 15.01
N GLN A 286 10.01 18.75 15.86
CA GLN A 286 9.80 20.20 15.99
C GLN A 286 10.00 20.89 14.63
N LYS A 287 11.08 20.57 13.91
CA LYS A 287 11.36 21.11 12.57
C LYS A 287 10.25 20.75 11.57
N ALA A 288 9.76 19.50 11.60
CA ALA A 288 8.66 19.08 10.73
C ALA A 288 7.36 19.84 11.01
N VAL A 289 7.01 20.03 12.30
CA VAL A 289 5.85 20.82 12.72
C VAL A 289 5.94 22.25 12.20
N GLU A 290 7.08 22.92 12.37
CA GLU A 290 7.28 24.30 11.92
C GLU A 290 7.10 24.43 10.40
N LYS A 291 7.73 23.56 9.62
CA LYS A 291 7.61 23.57 8.15
C LYS A 291 6.19 23.26 7.68
N LEU A 292 5.56 22.21 8.21
CA LEU A 292 4.20 21.83 7.83
C LEU A 292 3.17 22.87 8.25
N TYR A 293 3.35 23.51 9.41
CA TYR A 293 2.46 24.58 9.84
C TYR A 293 2.49 25.76 8.85
N SER A 294 3.68 26.25 8.53
CA SER A 294 3.84 27.33 7.56
C SER A 294 3.25 26.98 6.19
N MET A 295 3.45 25.75 5.74
CA MET A 295 2.99 25.30 4.42
C MET A 295 1.48 25.08 4.37
N LEU A 296 0.88 24.49 5.42
CA LEU A 296 -0.51 24.00 5.38
C LEU A 296 -1.54 24.94 6.04
N TYR A 297 -1.11 25.76 6.99
CA TYR A 297 -2.03 26.57 7.79
C TYR A 297 -1.80 28.09 7.67
N ASP A 298 -0.59 28.53 7.33
CA ASP A 298 -0.30 29.95 7.11
C ASP A 298 -0.40 30.34 5.63
N SER A 299 -0.53 29.38 4.72
CA SER A 299 -0.59 29.62 3.28
C SER A 299 -2.03 29.83 2.81
N PRO A 300 -2.34 30.94 2.12
CA PRO A 300 -3.65 31.12 1.48
C PRO A 300 -3.86 30.17 0.29
N ALA A 301 -2.79 29.56 -0.22
CA ALA A 301 -2.87 28.65 -1.34
C ALA A 301 -3.36 27.23 -0.96
N VAL A 302 -3.55 26.94 0.33
CA VAL A 302 -4.01 25.65 0.82
C VAL A 302 -5.43 25.76 1.35
N PHE A 303 -6.32 24.97 0.76
CA PHE A 303 -7.70 24.85 1.20
C PHE A 303 -7.82 23.71 2.22
N SER A 304 -8.08 24.04 3.47
CA SER A 304 -8.31 23.04 4.54
C SER A 304 -9.80 22.87 4.78
N THR A 305 -10.30 21.66 4.55
CA THR A 305 -11.72 21.33 4.69
C THR A 305 -11.91 19.92 5.24
N ALA A 306 -13.03 19.66 5.88
CA ALA A 306 -13.49 18.33 6.25
C ALA A 306 -14.67 17.86 5.39
N ASP A 307 -15.30 18.78 4.66
CA ASP A 307 -16.59 18.57 3.98
C ASP A 307 -16.44 18.37 2.47
N GLU A 308 -15.34 18.84 1.88
CA GLU A 308 -15.12 18.75 0.43
C GLU A 308 -14.32 17.51 0.06
N ASN A 309 -14.55 17.00 -1.15
CA ASN A 309 -13.82 15.86 -1.70
C ASN A 309 -12.59 16.31 -2.49
N PRO A 310 -11.36 16.15 -1.96
CA PRO A 310 -10.15 16.59 -2.66
C PRO A 310 -9.92 15.87 -3.99
N ILE A 311 -10.43 14.64 -4.15
CA ILE A 311 -10.30 13.88 -5.40
C ILE A 311 -11.09 14.59 -6.51
N GLU A 312 -12.32 15.03 -6.22
CA GLU A 312 -13.14 15.74 -7.22
C GLU A 312 -12.57 17.13 -7.53
N ILE A 313 -12.05 17.87 -6.54
CA ILE A 313 -11.38 19.15 -6.76
C ILE A 313 -10.15 18.97 -7.68
N PHE A 314 -9.34 17.94 -7.45
CA PHE A 314 -8.19 17.64 -8.29
C PHE A 314 -8.61 17.23 -9.73
N LYS A 315 -9.61 16.37 -9.86
CA LYS A 315 -10.15 15.93 -11.17
C LYS A 315 -10.73 17.08 -11.99
N ASN A 316 -11.30 18.09 -11.34
CA ASN A 316 -11.82 19.29 -11.98
C ASN A 316 -10.70 20.26 -12.43
N GLY A 317 -9.44 19.98 -12.08
CA GLY A 317 -8.30 20.84 -12.38
C GLY A 317 -8.18 22.05 -11.45
N ASP A 318 -8.77 21.98 -10.25
CA ASP A 318 -8.83 23.09 -9.28
C ASP A 318 -7.78 22.97 -8.17
N SER A 319 -7.05 21.85 -8.10
CA SER A 319 -5.92 21.67 -7.18
C SER A 319 -4.65 21.25 -7.91
N LEU A 320 -3.51 21.86 -7.55
CA LEU A 320 -2.21 21.50 -8.12
C LEU A 320 -1.75 20.13 -7.63
N PHE A 321 -1.93 19.84 -6.34
CA PHE A 321 -1.49 18.59 -5.73
C PHE A 321 -2.65 17.85 -5.04
N ILE A 322 -2.53 16.53 -5.05
CA ILE A 322 -3.26 15.65 -4.12
C ILE A 322 -2.30 14.60 -3.55
N TYR A 323 -2.43 14.31 -2.25
CA TYR A 323 -1.66 13.29 -1.56
C TYR A 323 -2.57 12.10 -1.21
N ASP A 324 -2.34 10.98 -1.85
CA ASP A 324 -3.09 9.75 -1.59
C ASP A 324 -2.26 8.52 -2.01
N SER A 325 -2.89 7.38 -2.18
CA SER A 325 -2.27 6.13 -2.60
C SER A 325 -2.24 5.95 -4.12
N LEU A 326 -1.35 5.09 -4.61
CA LEU A 326 -1.28 4.73 -6.03
C LEU A 326 -2.60 4.17 -6.58
N ASN A 327 -3.48 3.66 -5.71
CA ASN A 327 -4.81 3.21 -6.11
C ASN A 327 -5.67 4.32 -6.73
N LEU A 328 -5.38 5.62 -6.47
CA LEU A 328 -6.07 6.71 -7.16
C LEU A 328 -5.94 6.62 -8.68
N ALA A 329 -4.75 6.29 -9.18
CA ALA A 329 -4.48 6.15 -10.61
C ALA A 329 -5.36 5.04 -11.23
N ALA A 330 -5.41 3.87 -10.59
CA ALA A 330 -6.16 2.72 -11.08
C ALA A 330 -7.69 2.85 -10.88
N GLY A 331 -8.12 3.60 -9.87
CA GLY A 331 -9.52 3.78 -9.50
C GLY A 331 -10.11 5.10 -10.01
N HIS A 332 -9.90 6.16 -9.25
CA HIS A 332 -10.58 7.44 -9.47
C HIS A 332 -10.12 8.23 -10.69
N PHE A 333 -8.84 8.07 -11.11
CA PHE A 333 -8.28 8.80 -12.25
C PHE A 333 -8.35 8.02 -13.56
N ARG A 334 -8.82 6.77 -13.54
CA ARG A 334 -8.92 5.92 -14.72
C ARG A 334 -9.66 6.57 -15.88
N ASP A 335 -10.76 7.25 -15.58
CA ASP A 335 -11.65 7.89 -16.55
C ASP A 335 -11.62 9.43 -16.42
N SER A 336 -10.57 10.00 -15.81
CA SER A 336 -10.39 11.43 -15.64
C SER A 336 -9.66 12.04 -16.84
N GLU A 337 -10.05 13.26 -17.24
CA GLU A 337 -9.38 14.03 -18.28
C GLU A 337 -8.15 14.79 -17.73
N VAL A 338 -7.92 14.79 -16.41
CA VAL A 338 -6.78 15.50 -15.83
C VAL A 338 -5.46 14.78 -16.16
N GLU A 339 -4.56 15.47 -16.81
CA GLU A 339 -3.18 14.99 -16.97
C GLU A 339 -2.40 15.22 -15.68
N TYR A 340 -1.92 14.13 -15.09
CA TYR A 340 -1.17 14.18 -13.83
C TYR A 340 0.20 13.54 -13.95
N GLY A 341 1.08 13.91 -13.02
CA GLY A 341 2.34 13.24 -12.75
C GLY A 341 2.32 12.61 -11.36
N ILE A 342 3.13 11.58 -11.16
CA ILE A 342 3.29 10.89 -9.87
C ILE A 342 4.64 11.29 -9.28
N LEU A 343 4.62 11.73 -8.02
CA LEU A 343 5.81 12.19 -7.29
C LEU A 343 5.98 11.37 -6.01
N CYS A 344 7.23 11.13 -5.60
CA CYS A 344 7.46 10.55 -4.27
C CYS A 344 7.16 11.58 -3.16
N PRO A 345 6.83 11.13 -1.94
CA PRO A 345 6.76 12.02 -0.79
C PRO A 345 8.09 12.75 -0.59
N PRO A 346 8.07 14.06 -0.27
CA PRO A 346 9.30 14.82 -0.08
C PRO A 346 10.05 14.37 1.17
N LYS A 347 11.36 14.59 1.20
CA LYS A 347 12.18 14.51 2.41
C LYS A 347 11.89 15.70 3.32
N LEU A 348 12.15 15.58 4.62
CA LEU A 348 12.08 16.70 5.55
C LEU A 348 13.01 17.83 5.12
N ASP A 349 14.24 17.46 4.75
CA ASP A 349 15.29 18.32 4.21
C ASP A 349 16.37 17.49 3.51
N GLU A 350 17.42 18.14 3.02
CA GLU A 350 18.52 17.48 2.30
C GLU A 350 19.37 16.56 3.20
N THR A 351 19.31 16.71 4.53
CA THR A 351 20.04 15.83 5.47
C THR A 351 19.41 14.46 5.64
N GLN A 352 18.13 14.31 5.28
CA GLN A 352 17.48 13.01 5.23
C GLN A 352 18.13 12.20 4.08
N PRO A 353 18.66 10.99 4.36
CA PRO A 353 19.49 10.29 3.39
C PRO A 353 18.68 9.81 2.17
N ASP A 354 17.42 9.44 2.35
CA ASP A 354 16.63 8.82 1.30
C ASP A 354 15.15 9.18 1.40
N TYR A 355 14.41 8.93 0.32
CA TYR A 355 12.95 8.98 0.32
C TYR A 355 12.37 7.80 1.07
N VAL A 356 11.16 7.96 1.60
CA VAL A 356 10.39 6.90 2.27
C VAL A 356 8.99 6.89 1.71
N ALA A 357 8.59 5.76 1.16
CA ALA A 357 7.27 5.54 0.59
C ALA A 357 6.41 4.72 1.58
N VAL A 358 5.67 5.41 2.43
CA VAL A 358 4.81 4.74 3.40
C VAL A 358 3.63 4.09 2.69
N TYR A 359 3.22 2.92 3.17
CA TYR A 359 1.99 2.28 2.74
C TYR A 359 1.22 1.73 3.93
N THR A 360 -0.07 1.54 3.74
CA THR A 360 -0.93 0.79 4.67
C THR A 360 -1.20 -0.57 4.10
N ASP A 361 -1.45 -1.55 4.95
CA ASP A 361 -1.52 -2.91 4.49
C ASP A 361 -2.80 -3.63 4.90
N TYR A 362 -3.00 -4.74 4.22
CA TYR A 362 -3.98 -5.75 4.52
C TYR A 362 -3.22 -6.97 4.99
N MET A 363 -3.27 -7.21 6.29
CA MET A 363 -2.45 -8.22 6.93
C MET A 363 -3.16 -9.56 6.96
N HIS A 364 -2.35 -10.59 7.06
CA HIS A 364 -2.76 -11.96 7.22
C HIS A 364 -2.24 -12.50 8.55
N ALA A 365 -2.95 -13.47 9.11
CA ALA A 365 -2.50 -14.24 10.27
C ALA A 365 -3.09 -15.66 10.24
N VAL A 366 -2.45 -16.59 10.93
CA VAL A 366 -2.93 -17.96 11.09
C VAL A 366 -3.46 -18.14 12.52
N PRO A 367 -4.78 -18.35 12.73
CA PRO A 367 -5.35 -18.55 14.06
C PRO A 367 -4.77 -19.80 14.76
N LEU A 368 -4.59 -19.75 16.08
CA LEU A 368 -4.13 -20.91 16.88
C LEU A 368 -5.07 -22.11 16.81
N THR A 369 -6.28 -21.94 16.30
CA THR A 369 -7.26 -23.00 16.08
C THR A 369 -7.07 -23.74 14.78
N ALA A 370 -6.29 -23.19 13.83
CA ALA A 370 -6.01 -23.83 12.55
C ALA A 370 -5.14 -25.10 12.73
N PRO A 371 -5.62 -26.30 12.33
CA PRO A 371 -4.98 -27.54 12.72
C PRO A 371 -3.83 -27.99 11.80
N GLU A 372 -3.83 -27.57 10.54
CA GLU A 372 -2.97 -28.13 9.48
C GLU A 372 -1.86 -27.12 9.07
N THR A 373 -1.06 -26.67 10.05
CA THR A 373 -0.07 -25.59 9.86
C THR A 373 0.94 -25.84 8.74
N ASP A 374 1.33 -27.11 8.51
CA ASP A 374 2.27 -27.46 7.43
C ASP A 374 1.62 -27.26 6.05
N LYS A 375 0.36 -27.65 5.89
CA LYS A 375 -0.39 -27.41 4.64
C LYS A 375 -0.67 -25.93 4.44
N ILE A 376 -1.05 -25.23 5.52
CA ILE A 376 -1.30 -23.78 5.48
C ILE A 376 -0.04 -23.03 5.10
N SER A 377 1.11 -23.39 5.67
CA SER A 377 2.42 -22.84 5.34
C SER A 377 2.73 -22.96 3.83
N LEU A 378 2.49 -24.14 3.26
CA LEU A 378 2.69 -24.40 1.84
C LEU A 378 1.72 -23.58 0.96
N CYS A 379 0.47 -23.47 1.38
CA CYS A 379 -0.52 -22.63 0.69
C CYS A 379 -0.16 -21.15 0.71
N ILE A 380 0.30 -20.63 1.86
CA ILE A 380 0.77 -19.24 1.98
C ILE A 380 1.89 -18.98 0.97
N GLU A 381 2.90 -19.86 0.94
CA GLU A 381 4.03 -19.69 0.02
C GLU A 381 3.59 -19.72 -1.45
N ALA A 382 2.77 -20.70 -1.83
CA ALA A 382 2.30 -20.83 -3.21
C ALA A 382 1.42 -19.65 -3.65
N MET A 383 0.52 -19.17 -2.79
CA MET A 383 -0.28 -17.97 -3.06
C MET A 383 0.59 -16.72 -3.17
N THR A 384 1.64 -16.63 -2.35
CA THR A 384 2.59 -15.51 -2.39
C THR A 384 3.37 -15.50 -3.70
N VAL A 385 3.88 -16.67 -4.13
CA VAL A 385 4.58 -16.83 -5.42
C VAL A 385 3.67 -16.46 -6.59
N ALA A 386 2.46 -17.03 -6.64
CA ALA A 386 1.50 -16.74 -7.71
C ALA A 386 1.10 -15.27 -7.76
N GLY A 387 0.86 -14.65 -6.61
CA GLY A 387 0.56 -13.21 -6.53
C GLY A 387 1.72 -12.33 -6.98
N TYR A 388 2.95 -12.67 -6.60
CA TYR A 388 4.15 -11.94 -7.01
C TYR A 388 4.41 -12.02 -8.52
N THR A 389 4.15 -13.17 -9.12
CA THR A 389 4.47 -13.42 -10.53
C THR A 389 3.32 -13.10 -11.49
N GLU A 390 2.07 -13.11 -11.06
CA GLU A 390 0.89 -12.80 -11.89
C GLU A 390 0.27 -11.44 -11.55
N VAL A 391 -0.12 -11.25 -10.28
CA VAL A 391 -0.95 -10.11 -9.88
C VAL A 391 -0.15 -8.82 -9.77
N TYR A 392 1.04 -8.92 -9.19
CA TYR A 392 1.89 -7.77 -8.98
C TYR A 392 2.34 -7.10 -10.30
N PRO A 393 2.82 -7.84 -11.34
CA PRO A 393 3.10 -7.24 -12.65
C PRO A 393 1.84 -6.70 -13.33
N ALA A 394 0.69 -7.37 -13.22
CA ALA A 394 -0.57 -6.89 -13.77
C ALA A 394 -0.97 -5.51 -13.19
N PHE A 395 -0.77 -5.31 -11.90
CA PHE A 395 -1.04 -4.02 -11.27
C PHE A 395 0.02 -2.98 -11.63
N VAL A 396 1.30 -3.28 -11.46
CA VAL A 396 2.38 -2.29 -11.59
C VAL A 396 2.73 -1.99 -13.04
N GLU A 397 3.05 -3.03 -13.82
CA GLU A 397 3.58 -2.83 -15.17
C GLU A 397 2.45 -2.52 -16.16
N ILE A 398 1.35 -3.28 -16.12
CA ILE A 398 0.27 -3.11 -17.08
C ILE A 398 -0.65 -1.96 -16.68
N SER A 399 -1.13 -1.94 -15.42
CA SER A 399 -2.12 -0.93 -15.02
C SER A 399 -1.48 0.42 -14.69
N LEU A 400 -0.52 0.48 -13.75
CA LEU A 400 0.04 1.77 -13.32
C LEU A 400 0.92 2.42 -14.39
N LYS A 401 1.91 1.67 -14.94
CA LYS A 401 2.90 2.25 -15.84
C LYS A 401 2.38 2.43 -17.26
N ASN A 402 1.69 1.43 -17.81
CA ASN A 402 1.28 1.47 -19.21
C ASN A 402 -0.10 2.12 -19.43
N LYS A 403 -1.05 1.91 -18.52
CA LYS A 403 -2.44 2.36 -18.73
C LYS A 403 -2.77 3.67 -18.04
N TYR A 404 -2.18 3.93 -16.85
CA TYR A 404 -2.53 5.08 -16.01
C TYR A 404 -1.39 6.07 -15.80
N SER A 405 -0.16 5.78 -16.25
CA SER A 405 0.95 6.72 -16.25
C SER A 405 1.06 7.42 -17.60
N TYR A 406 0.89 8.74 -17.60
CA TYR A 406 0.94 9.55 -18.82
C TYR A 406 2.37 9.93 -19.24
N ASP A 407 3.40 9.54 -18.49
CA ASP A 407 4.78 9.86 -18.82
C ASP A 407 5.79 8.86 -18.24
N GLU A 408 6.96 8.82 -18.87
CA GLU A 408 8.07 7.95 -18.49
C GLU A 408 8.64 8.29 -17.10
N ASP A 409 8.57 9.57 -16.69
CA ASP A 409 9.10 10.00 -15.38
C ASP A 409 8.20 9.52 -14.23
N SER A 410 6.87 9.56 -14.40
CA SER A 410 5.93 8.92 -13.46
C SER A 410 6.21 7.42 -13.29
N ALA A 411 6.52 6.71 -14.39
CA ALA A 411 6.86 5.29 -14.32
C ALA A 411 8.15 5.05 -13.50
N LYS A 412 9.18 5.88 -13.69
CA LYS A 412 10.43 5.82 -12.89
C LYS A 412 10.17 6.14 -11.42
N VAL A 413 9.28 7.09 -11.12
CA VAL A 413 8.90 7.40 -9.74
C VAL A 413 8.14 6.26 -9.09
N ILE A 414 7.28 5.53 -9.82
CA ILE A 414 6.62 4.33 -9.30
C ILE A 414 7.67 3.27 -8.89
N ASP A 415 8.71 3.05 -9.71
CA ASP A 415 9.81 2.14 -9.35
C ASP A 415 10.59 2.62 -8.12
N LEU A 416 10.85 3.92 -8.02
CA LEU A 416 11.46 4.51 -6.84
C LEU A 416 10.60 4.29 -5.59
N LEU A 417 9.30 4.58 -5.64
CA LEU A 417 8.36 4.37 -4.54
C LEU A 417 8.38 2.92 -4.05
N ARG A 418 8.35 1.96 -4.98
CA ARG A 418 8.43 0.53 -4.67
C ARG A 418 9.72 0.15 -3.97
N SER A 419 10.85 0.70 -4.40
CA SER A 419 12.16 0.45 -3.78
C SER A 419 12.32 1.07 -2.40
N LYS A 420 11.43 2.01 -2.02
CA LYS A 420 11.46 2.76 -0.76
C LYS A 420 10.25 2.49 0.13
N MET A 421 9.54 1.38 -0.12
CA MET A 421 8.38 0.98 0.68
C MET A 421 8.72 0.86 2.17
N PHE A 422 7.85 1.39 3.01
CA PHE A 422 8.00 1.38 4.45
C PHE A 422 6.66 1.16 5.16
N LEU A 423 6.64 0.21 6.10
CA LEU A 423 5.52 -0.01 7.01
C LEU A 423 5.85 0.54 8.39
N ASP A 424 4.97 1.36 8.92
CA ASP A 424 5.09 1.88 10.29
C ASP A 424 4.41 0.95 11.28
N VAL A 425 5.22 0.22 12.03
CA VAL A 425 4.74 -0.69 13.10
C VAL A 425 3.90 0.06 14.13
N ALA A 426 4.25 1.31 14.43
CA ALA A 426 3.48 2.13 15.37
C ALA A 426 2.09 2.45 14.82
N TYR A 427 1.94 2.64 13.51
CA TYR A 427 0.64 2.80 12.86
C TYR A 427 -0.17 1.50 12.94
N THR A 428 0.42 0.39 12.52
CA THR A 428 -0.24 -0.91 12.47
C THR A 428 -0.82 -1.36 13.81
N PHE A 429 -0.04 -1.26 14.88
CA PHE A 429 -0.44 -1.78 16.19
C PHE A 429 -0.97 -0.73 17.16
N GLY A 430 -0.76 0.54 16.88
CA GLY A 430 -1.05 1.61 17.83
C GLY A 430 -1.85 2.79 17.31
N ALA A 431 -2.42 2.74 16.12
CA ALA A 431 -2.97 3.90 15.41
C ALA A 431 -3.99 4.76 16.17
N LYS A 432 -4.60 4.24 17.23
CA LYS A 432 -5.47 5.06 18.12
C LYS A 432 -4.73 5.54 19.38
N MET A 433 -3.53 5.00 19.65
CA MET A 433 -2.85 5.18 20.94
C MET A 433 -1.39 5.64 20.78
N SER A 434 -0.77 5.42 19.62
CA SER A 434 0.62 5.78 19.41
C SER A 434 0.77 7.28 19.14
N THR A 435 1.69 7.87 19.84
CA THR A 435 1.97 9.30 19.82
C THR A 435 2.46 9.78 18.47
N SER A 436 3.31 9.02 17.82
CA SER A 436 3.95 9.43 16.58
C SER A 436 2.98 9.54 15.41
N VAL A 437 2.06 8.59 15.30
CA VAL A 437 1.03 8.63 14.25
C VAL A 437 0.17 9.89 14.39
N ARG A 438 -0.03 10.34 15.62
CA ARG A 438 -0.87 11.50 15.92
C ARG A 438 -0.11 12.82 16.03
N THR A 439 1.21 12.79 16.18
CA THR A 439 2.00 13.99 16.49
C THR A 439 1.68 15.15 15.55
N LEU A 440 1.76 14.93 14.25
CA LEU A 440 1.47 15.98 13.25
C LEU A 440 -0.04 16.28 13.11
N LEU A 441 -0.92 15.37 13.56
CA LEU A 441 -2.36 15.64 13.64
C LEU A 441 -2.73 16.52 14.84
N ASP A 442 -2.08 16.30 15.97
CA ASP A 442 -2.39 16.95 17.25
C ASP A 442 -1.66 18.28 17.40
N ILE A 443 -0.42 18.39 16.90
CA ILE A 443 0.38 19.62 16.98
C ILE A 443 0.11 20.50 15.75
N LYS A 444 -0.81 21.43 15.92
CA LYS A 444 -1.20 22.41 14.90
C LYS A 444 -0.66 23.83 15.19
N ASP A 445 0.12 23.99 16.25
CA ASP A 445 0.75 25.26 16.64
C ASP A 445 2.27 25.03 16.69
N PRO A 446 3.07 25.77 15.89
CA PRO A 446 4.53 25.64 15.87
C PRO A 446 5.19 25.99 17.22
N ASN A 447 4.49 26.72 18.09
CA ASN A 447 4.96 27.01 19.44
C ASN A 447 4.71 25.86 20.43
N THR A 448 4.06 24.77 20.02
CA THR A 448 3.86 23.61 20.89
C THR A 448 5.21 23.00 21.27
N ASN A 449 5.41 22.78 22.56
CA ASN A 449 6.62 22.12 23.04
C ASN A 449 6.53 20.61 22.76
N VAL A 450 7.20 20.17 21.70
CA VAL A 450 7.21 18.77 21.25
C VAL A 450 7.77 17.82 22.33
N SER A 451 8.75 18.26 23.13
CA SER A 451 9.28 17.45 24.24
C SER A 451 8.17 17.13 25.26
N SER A 452 7.42 18.15 25.69
CA SER A 452 6.32 17.96 26.64
C SER A 452 5.19 17.11 26.03
N TYR A 453 4.96 17.19 24.74
CA TYR A 453 4.01 16.33 24.05
C TYR A 453 4.44 14.86 24.12
N TYR A 454 5.69 14.55 23.81
CA TYR A 454 6.21 13.19 23.93
C TYR A 454 6.25 12.70 25.39
N GLU A 455 6.68 13.51 26.35
CA GLU A 455 6.66 13.16 27.76
C GLU A 455 5.26 12.73 28.26
N LYS A 456 4.23 13.43 27.80
CA LYS A 456 2.84 13.12 28.15
C LYS A 456 2.37 11.78 27.59
N HIS A 457 2.86 11.37 26.43
CA HIS A 457 2.34 10.23 25.68
C HIS A 457 3.26 9.01 25.68
N SER A 458 4.54 9.17 25.98
CA SER A 458 5.58 8.12 25.90
C SER A 458 5.28 6.83 26.67
N SER A 459 4.57 6.94 27.80
CA SER A 459 4.23 5.76 28.60
C SER A 459 3.32 4.76 27.86
N ALA A 460 2.41 5.26 27.02
CA ALA A 460 1.54 4.41 26.20
C ALA A 460 2.33 3.76 25.05
N ASP A 461 3.23 4.51 24.41
CA ASP A 461 4.07 4.00 23.33
C ASP A 461 5.06 2.94 23.86
N ILE A 462 5.69 3.19 25.02
CA ILE A 462 6.59 2.23 25.67
C ILE A 462 5.84 0.95 26.05
N ALA A 463 4.65 1.07 26.61
CA ALA A 463 3.84 -0.10 26.95
C ALA A 463 3.44 -0.93 25.71
N LEU A 464 3.14 -0.27 24.59
CA LEU A 464 2.89 -0.94 23.32
C LEU A 464 4.15 -1.66 22.83
N MET A 465 5.29 -0.98 22.83
CA MET A 465 6.59 -1.54 22.44
C MET A 465 6.97 -2.78 23.26
N GLU A 466 6.83 -2.71 24.59
CA GLU A 466 7.09 -3.84 25.48
C GLU A 466 6.18 -5.04 25.15
N LYS A 467 4.92 -4.77 24.84
CA LYS A 467 3.97 -5.79 24.44
C LYS A 467 4.31 -6.42 23.09
N LEU A 468 4.71 -5.62 22.11
CA LEU A 468 5.17 -6.10 20.80
C LEU A 468 6.44 -6.97 20.94
N ASN A 469 7.39 -6.53 21.74
CA ASN A 469 8.62 -7.30 22.03
C ASN A 469 8.35 -8.62 22.78
N SER A 470 7.17 -8.76 23.41
CA SER A 470 6.76 -9.99 24.11
C SER A 470 5.94 -10.95 23.25
N PHE A 471 5.76 -10.69 21.96
CA PHE A 471 5.01 -11.59 21.08
C PHE A 471 5.48 -13.04 21.20
N GLY A 472 4.56 -13.95 21.55
CA GLY A 472 4.79 -15.38 21.70
C GLY A 472 5.67 -15.77 22.90
N GLY A 473 5.77 -14.93 23.95
CA GLY A 473 6.41 -15.24 25.24
C GLY A 473 5.43 -15.94 26.17
#